data_fd61ed058a6b19806c5c5fc8fa2a1983
#
_entry.id   fd61ed058a6b19806c5c5fc8fa2a1983
#
_cell.length_a   1.000
_cell.length_b   1.000
_cell.length_c   1.000
_cell.angle_alpha   90.00
_cell.angle_beta   90.00
_cell.angle_gamma   90.00
#
_symmetry.space_group_name_H-M   'P 1'
#
loop_
_entity.id
_entity.type
_entity.pdbx_description
1 polymer ?
#
loop_
_entity_poly.entity_id
_entity_poly.type
_entity_poly.pdbx_seq_one_letter_code
_entity_poly.pdbx_strand_id
1 'polypeptide(L)'
;VMRRHKGKTVAVCAPVVSNRKGIYTELAADAAKAGVRWLLVDDAWKDTAHFRPLARYYDHSIDWPEGVVRITPENEKELRRLISAALARGKGTIRLFPDPEKTKSCSALGVYSTVRACPECGRSFPDPDPRLFSYNNRMGWCPTCLGSGVVSDKGGAAPEDATFAYAHEHKGDMADFMDSDENITAAEGTHVCPDCGGARLNAVAR
;
A
#
# COMPACT_ATOMS: atom_id res chain seq x y z
N VAL A 1 17.69 -3.36 -10.45
CA VAL A 1 16.61 -3.48 -11.47
C VAL A 1 17.07 -4.42 -12.58
N MET A 2 18.14 -4.12 -13.32
CA MET A 2 18.65 -4.89 -14.48
C MET A 2 18.76 -6.40 -14.22
N ARG A 3 19.37 -6.81 -13.11
CA ARG A 3 19.56 -8.25 -12.79
C ARG A 3 18.24 -8.98 -12.52
N ARG A 4 17.31 -8.36 -11.77
CA ARG A 4 16.05 -9.00 -11.33
C ARG A 4 14.98 -9.10 -12.40
N HIS A 5 14.99 -8.14 -13.33
CA HIS A 5 13.89 -7.99 -14.28
C HIS A 5 14.34 -8.08 -15.74
N LYS A 6 15.52 -8.67 -16.00
CA LYS A 6 16.08 -8.82 -17.34
C LYS A 6 15.07 -9.42 -18.31
N GLY A 7 14.90 -8.80 -19.46
CA GLY A 7 13.99 -9.22 -20.53
C GLY A 7 12.52 -8.88 -20.33
N LYS A 8 12.11 -8.41 -19.15
CA LYS A 8 10.71 -8.00 -18.89
C LYS A 8 10.45 -6.59 -19.42
N THR A 9 9.23 -6.36 -19.90
CA THR A 9 8.71 -5.01 -20.17
C THR A 9 8.02 -4.52 -18.91
N VAL A 10 8.43 -3.35 -18.40
CA VAL A 10 7.94 -2.80 -17.15
C VAL A 10 7.58 -1.34 -17.28
N ALA A 11 6.56 -0.91 -16.58
CA ALA A 11 6.28 0.50 -16.30
C ALA A 11 7.12 0.94 -15.10
N VAL A 12 7.86 2.04 -15.25
CA VAL A 12 8.62 2.68 -14.18
C VAL A 12 7.75 3.78 -13.60
N CYS A 13 7.32 3.62 -12.36
CA CYS A 13 6.33 4.50 -11.73
C CYS A 13 6.89 5.19 -10.49
N ALA A 14 6.40 6.41 -10.26
CA ALA A 14 6.62 7.20 -9.07
C ALA A 14 5.38 7.15 -8.18
N PRO A 15 5.46 6.78 -6.89
CA PRO A 15 4.34 6.92 -5.97
C PRO A 15 4.08 8.41 -5.71
N VAL A 16 2.91 8.90 -6.12
CA VAL A 16 2.51 10.31 -5.94
C VAL A 16 1.44 10.48 -4.87
N VAL A 17 0.65 9.45 -4.64
CA VAL A 17 -0.32 9.37 -3.54
C VAL A 17 -0.15 8.03 -2.84
N SER A 18 -0.05 8.03 -1.52
CA SER A 18 0.04 6.81 -0.71
C SER A 18 -1.00 6.84 0.39
N ASN A 19 -2.00 5.99 0.27
CA ASN A 19 -3.08 5.79 1.26
C ASN A 19 -3.70 7.10 1.75
N ARG A 20 -4.21 7.92 0.83
CA ARG A 20 -4.86 9.19 1.16
C ARG A 20 -6.24 9.29 0.53
N LYS A 21 -7.19 9.85 1.28
CA LYS A 21 -8.55 10.14 0.82
C LYS A 21 -8.55 11.26 -0.20
N GLY A 22 -9.41 11.15 -1.21
CA GLY A 22 -9.56 12.21 -2.23
C GLY A 22 -10.18 11.70 -3.52
N ILE A 23 -10.61 12.61 -4.39
CA ILE A 23 -11.25 12.30 -5.68
C ILE A 23 -10.25 12.25 -6.86
N TYR A 24 -9.11 12.92 -6.74
CA TYR A 24 -7.94 12.92 -7.64
C TYR A 24 -8.19 13.22 -9.12
N THR A 25 -9.29 13.90 -9.45
CA THR A 25 -9.59 14.32 -10.83
C THR A 25 -8.60 15.31 -11.40
N GLU A 26 -8.10 16.26 -10.57
CA GLU A 26 -7.08 17.22 -10.97
C GLU A 26 -5.75 16.55 -11.30
N LEU A 27 -5.32 15.60 -10.45
CA LEU A 27 -4.11 14.82 -10.70
C LEU A 27 -4.20 14.05 -12.03
N ALA A 28 -5.35 13.46 -12.32
CA ALA A 28 -5.58 12.75 -13.57
C ALA A 28 -5.61 13.69 -14.78
N ALA A 29 -6.20 14.89 -14.65
CA ALA A 29 -6.17 15.91 -15.68
C ALA A 29 -4.75 16.41 -15.96
N ASP A 30 -3.92 16.60 -14.93
CA ASP A 30 -2.52 17.00 -15.09
C ASP A 30 -1.69 15.88 -15.73
N ALA A 31 -1.98 14.63 -15.42
CA ALA A 31 -1.37 13.49 -16.08
C ALA A 31 -1.73 13.44 -17.58
N ALA A 32 -3.00 13.65 -17.91
CA ALA A 32 -3.45 13.72 -19.30
C ALA A 32 -2.77 14.85 -20.08
N LYS A 33 -2.66 16.05 -19.48
CA LYS A 33 -1.92 17.19 -20.07
C LYS A 33 -0.44 16.90 -20.28
N ALA A 34 0.17 16.11 -19.38
CA ALA A 34 1.55 15.66 -19.51
C ALA A 34 1.74 14.50 -20.50
N GLY A 35 0.68 14.06 -21.18
CA GLY A 35 0.72 12.95 -22.14
C GLY A 35 0.76 11.55 -21.49
N VAL A 36 0.50 11.46 -20.21
CA VAL A 36 0.44 10.19 -19.49
C VAL A 36 -0.94 9.57 -19.69
N ARG A 37 -1.02 8.47 -20.44
CA ARG A 37 -2.28 7.80 -20.77
C ARG A 37 -2.87 7.04 -19.59
N TRP A 38 -2.06 6.42 -18.78
CA TRP A 38 -2.48 5.53 -17.70
C TRP A 38 -1.95 6.03 -16.36
N LEU A 39 -2.78 6.02 -15.32
CA LEU A 39 -2.35 6.09 -13.92
C LEU A 39 -2.66 4.75 -13.25
N LEU A 40 -1.77 4.28 -12.40
CA LEU A 40 -2.06 3.12 -11.56
C LEU A 40 -2.74 3.61 -10.28
N VAL A 41 -3.98 3.20 -10.07
CA VAL A 41 -4.81 3.57 -8.93
C VAL A 41 -5.27 2.30 -8.24
N ASP A 42 -4.89 2.12 -6.98
CA ASP A 42 -5.29 0.96 -6.16
C ASP A 42 -5.07 -0.37 -6.91
N ASP A 43 -3.83 -0.55 -7.41
CA ASP A 43 -3.40 -1.71 -8.17
C ASP A 43 -4.15 -1.95 -9.51
N ALA A 44 -4.87 -0.94 -10.02
CA ALA A 44 -5.55 -1.01 -11.31
C ALA A 44 -5.18 0.18 -12.21
N TRP A 45 -4.86 -0.11 -13.48
CA TRP A 45 -4.61 0.93 -14.48
C TRP A 45 -5.90 1.65 -14.88
N LYS A 46 -5.91 2.98 -14.74
CA LYS A 46 -7.00 3.87 -15.12
C LYS A 46 -6.58 4.78 -16.25
N ASP A 47 -7.41 4.89 -17.27
CA ASP A 47 -7.22 5.82 -18.40
C ASP A 47 -7.43 7.27 -17.90
N THR A 48 -6.47 8.14 -18.15
CA THR A 48 -6.50 9.54 -17.70
C THR A 48 -7.53 10.37 -18.48
N ALA A 49 -7.79 10.04 -19.75
CA ALA A 49 -8.78 10.73 -20.58
C ALA A 49 -10.23 10.44 -20.13
N HIS A 50 -10.47 9.29 -19.52
CA HIS A 50 -11.78 8.85 -19.04
C HIS A 50 -11.79 8.64 -17.53
N PHE A 51 -10.95 9.38 -16.81
CA PHE A 51 -10.81 9.24 -15.37
C PHE A 51 -12.09 9.68 -14.65
N ARG A 52 -12.63 8.78 -13.83
CA ARG A 52 -13.78 9.07 -12.96
C ARG A 52 -13.31 9.45 -11.57
N PRO A 53 -14.00 10.40 -10.88
CA PRO A 53 -13.70 10.73 -9.49
C PRO A 53 -13.62 9.46 -8.64
N LEU A 54 -12.58 9.37 -7.82
CA LEU A 54 -12.44 8.27 -6.86
C LEU A 54 -13.36 8.48 -5.65
N ALA A 55 -13.59 7.42 -4.89
CA ALA A 55 -14.43 7.48 -3.71
C ALA A 55 -13.80 8.35 -2.62
N ARG A 56 -14.38 9.52 -2.35
CA ARG A 56 -13.82 10.61 -1.54
C ARG A 56 -13.36 10.19 -0.15
N TYR A 57 -14.03 9.21 0.45
CA TYR A 57 -13.82 8.80 1.83
C TYR A 57 -12.96 7.55 1.99
N TYR A 58 -12.53 6.95 0.89
CA TYR A 58 -11.62 5.81 0.89
C TYR A 58 -10.18 6.25 0.68
N ASP A 59 -9.25 5.50 1.26
CA ASP A 59 -7.83 5.71 1.05
C ASP A 59 -7.44 5.17 -0.31
N HIS A 60 -6.75 5.99 -1.11
CA HIS A 60 -6.26 5.64 -2.43
C HIS A 60 -4.74 5.73 -2.49
N SER A 61 -4.15 4.87 -3.31
CA SER A 61 -2.74 4.93 -3.68
C SER A 61 -2.64 5.11 -5.19
N ILE A 62 -1.83 6.10 -5.63
CA ILE A 62 -1.68 6.41 -7.05
C ILE A 62 -0.20 6.45 -7.39
N ASP A 63 0.17 5.67 -8.42
CA ASP A 63 1.48 5.69 -9.01
C ASP A 63 1.43 6.35 -10.40
N TRP A 64 2.37 7.26 -10.63
CA TRP A 64 2.55 7.98 -11.88
C TRP A 64 3.60 7.29 -12.74
N PRO A 65 3.29 6.74 -13.91
CA PRO A 65 4.28 6.13 -14.78
C PRO A 65 5.07 7.21 -15.54
N GLU A 66 6.38 7.12 -15.46
CA GLU A 66 7.29 7.94 -16.27
C GLU A 66 7.51 7.35 -17.67
N GLY A 67 7.24 6.06 -17.83
CA GLY A 67 7.29 5.37 -19.09
C GLY A 67 7.37 3.85 -18.95
N VAL A 68 7.26 3.18 -20.08
CA VAL A 68 7.34 1.72 -20.23
C VAL A 68 8.60 1.37 -20.99
N VAL A 69 9.39 0.44 -20.47
CA VAL A 69 10.64 0.04 -21.10
C VAL A 69 10.88 -1.47 -20.96
N ARG A 70 11.44 -2.08 -22.00
CA ARG A 70 11.94 -3.46 -21.93
C ARG A 70 13.35 -3.42 -21.31
N ILE A 71 13.55 -4.20 -20.27
CA ILE A 71 14.82 -4.25 -19.55
C ILE A 71 15.83 -5.11 -20.30
N THR A 72 16.62 -4.46 -21.14
CA THR A 72 17.73 -5.04 -21.93
C THR A 72 18.94 -4.13 -21.85
N PRO A 73 20.15 -4.61 -22.16
CA PRO A 73 21.34 -3.77 -22.19
C PRO A 73 21.23 -2.58 -23.15
N GLU A 74 20.56 -2.79 -24.29
CA GLU A 74 20.37 -1.77 -25.33
C GLU A 74 19.51 -0.59 -24.80
N ASN A 75 18.57 -0.88 -23.93
CA ASN A 75 17.64 0.10 -23.35
C ASN A 75 18.13 0.69 -22.02
N GLU A 76 19.36 0.43 -21.61
CA GLU A 76 19.86 0.88 -20.30
C GLU A 76 19.80 2.40 -20.14
N LYS A 77 20.14 3.15 -21.19
CA LYS A 77 20.12 4.63 -21.16
C LYS A 77 18.70 5.15 -20.90
N GLU A 78 17.71 4.60 -21.57
CA GLU A 78 16.29 4.96 -21.38
C GLU A 78 15.79 4.54 -20.01
N LEU A 79 16.11 3.33 -19.56
CA LEU A 79 15.77 2.87 -18.21
C LEU A 79 16.34 3.79 -17.14
N ARG A 80 17.60 4.24 -17.26
CA ARG A 80 18.22 5.20 -16.33
C ARG A 80 17.48 6.53 -16.33
N ARG A 81 17.11 7.04 -17.49
CA ARG A 81 16.34 8.29 -17.63
C ARG A 81 14.98 8.17 -16.91
N LEU A 82 14.24 7.10 -17.14
CA LEU A 82 12.93 6.85 -16.50
C LEU A 82 13.06 6.69 -14.99
N ILE A 83 14.07 5.95 -14.52
CA ILE A 83 14.36 5.80 -13.10
C ILE A 83 14.67 7.15 -12.44
N SER A 84 15.51 7.98 -13.07
CA SER A 84 15.85 9.30 -12.52
C SER A 84 14.62 10.21 -12.42
N ALA A 85 13.78 10.24 -13.45
CA ALA A 85 12.53 10.99 -13.44
C ALA A 85 11.57 10.49 -12.33
N ALA A 86 11.40 9.17 -12.23
CA ALA A 86 10.55 8.56 -11.22
C ALA A 86 11.06 8.78 -9.79
N LEU A 87 12.39 8.73 -9.56
CA LEU A 87 12.97 9.06 -8.26
C LEU A 87 12.75 10.52 -7.87
N ALA A 88 12.88 11.45 -8.83
CA ALA A 88 12.64 12.86 -8.58
C ALA A 88 11.17 13.11 -8.18
N ARG A 89 10.22 12.56 -8.93
CA ARG A 89 8.78 12.69 -8.64
C ARG A 89 8.36 11.94 -7.38
N GLY A 90 8.85 10.72 -7.20
CA GLY A 90 8.52 9.80 -6.09
C GLY A 90 9.35 10.04 -4.83
N LYS A 91 10.02 11.20 -4.70
CA LYS A 91 10.81 11.59 -3.51
C LYS A 91 11.79 10.50 -3.09
N GLY A 92 12.53 9.97 -4.07
CA GLY A 92 13.53 8.93 -3.86
C GLY A 92 12.99 7.50 -3.82
N THR A 93 11.72 7.28 -4.17
CA THR A 93 11.12 5.94 -4.26
C THR A 93 10.51 5.71 -5.64
N ILE A 94 10.70 4.53 -6.18
CA ILE A 94 10.07 4.08 -7.43
C ILE A 94 9.43 2.71 -7.23
N ARG A 95 8.43 2.44 -8.04
CA ARG A 95 7.79 1.13 -8.14
C ARG A 95 7.84 0.65 -9.60
N LEU A 96 8.01 -0.65 -9.79
CA LEU A 96 7.95 -1.26 -11.10
C LEU A 96 6.68 -2.09 -11.21
N PHE A 97 5.97 -1.92 -12.31
CA PHE A 97 4.75 -2.66 -12.60
C PHE A 97 4.82 -3.33 -13.98
N PRO A 98 3.98 -4.33 -14.25
CA PRO A 98 3.80 -4.85 -15.61
C PRO A 98 3.30 -3.76 -16.56
N ASP A 99 3.49 -4.01 -17.85
CA ASP A 99 3.03 -3.16 -18.93
C ASP A 99 1.51 -2.91 -18.84
N PRO A 100 1.05 -1.64 -18.77
CA PRO A 100 -0.37 -1.29 -18.64
C PRO A 100 -1.23 -1.75 -19.83
N GLU A 101 -0.65 -1.92 -21.02
CA GLU A 101 -1.38 -2.39 -22.18
C GLU A 101 -1.67 -3.90 -22.12
N LYS A 102 -0.89 -4.64 -21.33
CA LYS A 102 -1.03 -6.10 -21.19
C LYS A 102 -1.81 -6.55 -19.97
N THR A 103 -1.87 -5.70 -18.93
CA THR A 103 -2.44 -6.08 -17.65
C THR A 103 -3.23 -4.93 -17.05
N LYS A 104 -4.53 -5.15 -16.77
CA LYS A 104 -5.40 -4.11 -16.21
C LYS A 104 -5.24 -3.93 -14.69
N SER A 105 -4.92 -4.98 -13.98
CA SER A 105 -4.70 -4.97 -12.53
C SER A 105 -3.41 -5.71 -12.22
N CYS A 106 -2.58 -5.14 -11.35
CA CYS A 106 -1.26 -5.70 -11.11
C CYS A 106 -0.67 -5.24 -9.76
N SER A 107 0.05 -6.15 -9.14
CA SER A 107 0.91 -5.83 -7.99
C SER A 107 2.29 -5.36 -8.48
N ALA A 108 2.98 -4.60 -7.63
CA ALA A 108 4.32 -4.14 -7.91
C ALA A 108 5.30 -5.33 -8.09
N LEU A 109 6.05 -5.31 -9.18
CA LEU A 109 7.15 -6.26 -9.44
C LEU A 109 8.35 -5.99 -8.52
N GLY A 110 8.45 -4.79 -7.98
CA GLY A 110 9.49 -4.39 -7.04
C GLY A 110 9.36 -2.92 -6.64
N VAL A 111 9.79 -2.65 -5.42
CA VAL A 111 9.91 -1.31 -4.85
C VAL A 111 11.39 -1.02 -4.67
N TYR A 112 11.84 0.15 -5.08
CA TYR A 112 13.23 0.61 -4.95
C TYR A 112 13.24 2.02 -4.37
N SER A 113 14.13 2.24 -3.40
CA SER A 113 14.27 3.55 -2.77
C SER A 113 15.74 3.89 -2.59
N THR A 114 16.08 5.16 -2.77
CA THR A 114 17.42 5.69 -2.48
C THR A 114 17.52 6.27 -1.07
N VAL A 115 16.39 6.53 -0.42
CA VAL A 115 16.32 7.12 0.92
C VAL A 115 15.92 6.12 2.01
N ARG A 116 15.33 4.97 1.61
CA ARG A 116 14.84 3.94 2.53
C ARG A 116 15.26 2.56 2.05
N ALA A 117 16.55 2.36 1.91
CA ALA A 117 17.12 1.07 1.58
C ALA A 117 17.98 0.58 2.76
N CYS A 118 17.88 -0.69 3.09
CA CYS A 118 18.79 -1.32 4.05
C CYS A 118 20.22 -1.31 3.47
N PRO A 119 21.22 -0.72 4.17
CA PRO A 119 22.57 -0.66 3.65
C PRO A 119 23.24 -2.04 3.50
N GLU A 120 22.81 -3.04 4.28
CA GLU A 120 23.40 -4.38 4.23
C GLU A 120 22.80 -5.23 3.11
N CYS A 121 21.46 -5.35 3.03
CA CYS A 121 20.80 -6.25 2.07
C CYS A 121 20.21 -5.54 0.85
N GLY A 122 20.22 -4.20 0.80
CA GLY A 122 19.65 -3.39 -0.27
C GLY A 122 18.11 -3.46 -0.38
N ARG A 123 17.43 -4.02 0.63
CA ARG A 123 15.97 -4.06 0.66
C ARG A 123 15.43 -2.64 0.83
N SER A 124 14.52 -2.25 -0.04
CA SER A 124 13.85 -0.95 0.03
C SER A 124 12.51 -1.05 0.73
N PHE A 125 12.16 0.01 1.44
CA PHE A 125 10.91 0.12 2.19
C PHE A 125 10.07 1.27 1.63
N PRO A 126 8.73 1.17 1.68
CA PRO A 126 7.83 2.28 1.35
C PRO A 126 7.96 3.40 2.39
N ASP A 127 7.28 4.53 2.12
CA ASP A 127 7.14 5.60 3.12
C ASP A 127 6.47 5.06 4.39
N PRO A 128 7.07 5.26 5.57
CA PRO A 128 6.41 4.91 6.81
C PRO A 128 5.20 5.82 7.00
N ASP A 129 4.05 5.20 7.13
CA ASP A 129 2.81 5.87 7.51
C ASP A 129 2.52 5.52 8.98
N PRO A 130 2.27 6.49 9.87
CA PRO A 130 1.94 6.22 11.27
C PRO A 130 0.78 5.23 11.45
N ARG A 131 -0.17 5.20 10.51
CA ARG A 131 -1.29 4.25 10.49
C ARG A 131 -0.84 2.79 10.38
N LEU A 132 0.38 2.54 9.87
CA LEU A 132 0.97 1.19 9.84
C LEU A 132 1.13 0.60 11.24
N PHE A 133 1.36 1.45 12.24
CA PHE A 133 1.52 1.05 13.64
C PHE A 133 0.21 1.10 14.44
N SER A 134 -0.92 1.28 13.77
CA SER A 134 -2.25 1.31 14.40
C SER A 134 -3.00 0.01 14.13
N TYR A 135 -3.35 -0.70 15.19
CA TYR A 135 -4.19 -1.90 15.09
C TYR A 135 -5.66 -1.58 14.75
N ASN A 136 -6.07 -0.31 14.79
CA ASN A 136 -7.40 0.17 14.39
C ASN A 136 -7.45 0.60 12.91
N ASN A 137 -6.35 0.45 12.18
CA ASN A 137 -6.28 0.84 10.78
C ASN A 137 -5.91 -0.35 9.90
N ARG A 138 -6.58 -0.47 8.76
CA ARG A 138 -6.36 -1.55 7.78
C ARG A 138 -4.91 -1.69 7.33
N MET A 139 -4.13 -0.61 7.37
CA MET A 139 -2.70 -0.65 7.03
C MET A 139 -1.86 -1.35 8.09
N GLY A 140 -2.26 -1.26 9.36
CA GLY A 140 -1.46 -1.73 10.48
C GLY A 140 -1.97 -3.02 11.12
N TRP A 141 -3.27 -3.27 11.09
CA TRP A 141 -3.84 -4.41 11.79
C TRP A 141 -3.41 -5.77 11.23
N CYS A 142 -3.42 -6.78 12.06
CA CYS A 142 -3.26 -8.16 11.63
C CYS A 142 -4.46 -8.59 10.78
N PRO A 143 -4.26 -9.09 9.55
CA PRO A 143 -5.36 -9.45 8.66
C PRO A 143 -6.22 -10.63 9.17
N THR A 144 -5.68 -11.45 10.05
CA THR A 144 -6.37 -12.63 10.59
C THR A 144 -7.35 -12.26 11.69
N CYS A 145 -6.94 -11.40 12.62
CA CYS A 145 -7.79 -10.98 13.74
C CYS A 145 -8.37 -9.56 13.58
N LEU A 146 -8.07 -8.87 12.47
CA LEU A 146 -8.50 -7.51 12.17
C LEU A 146 -8.20 -6.49 13.29
N GLY A 147 -7.08 -6.72 13.99
CA GLY A 147 -6.64 -5.86 15.08
C GLY A 147 -7.21 -6.20 16.47
N SER A 148 -8.04 -7.22 16.61
CA SER A 148 -8.56 -7.65 17.92
C SER A 148 -7.52 -8.36 18.80
N GLY A 149 -6.53 -9.01 18.20
CA GLY A 149 -5.54 -9.83 18.89
C GLY A 149 -6.01 -11.27 19.19
N VAL A 150 -7.30 -11.57 18.99
CA VAL A 150 -7.94 -12.86 19.25
C VAL A 150 -8.73 -13.34 18.03
N VAL A 151 -8.94 -14.61 17.93
CA VAL A 151 -9.77 -15.26 16.91
C VAL A 151 -10.75 -16.24 17.56
N SER A 152 -11.90 -16.49 16.93
CA SER A 152 -12.91 -17.43 17.42
C SER A 152 -12.44 -18.89 17.21
N ASP A 153 -12.80 -19.77 18.14
CA ASP A 153 -12.55 -21.22 18.03
C ASP A 153 -13.26 -21.86 16.82
N LYS A 154 -14.28 -21.20 16.28
CA LYS A 154 -14.98 -21.66 15.07
C LYS A 154 -14.26 -21.31 13.76
N GLY A 155 -13.12 -20.66 13.85
CA GLY A 155 -12.29 -20.26 12.71
C GLY A 155 -12.99 -19.18 11.87
N GLY A 156 -12.47 -18.00 11.88
CA GLY A 156 -12.92 -16.86 11.08
C GLY A 156 -12.55 -15.55 11.75
N ALA A 157 -12.17 -14.57 10.94
CA ALA A 157 -12.13 -13.20 11.40
C ALA A 157 -13.49 -12.86 12.02
N ALA A 158 -13.47 -12.14 13.14
CA ALA A 158 -14.70 -11.56 13.66
C ALA A 158 -15.39 -10.81 12.50
N PRO A 159 -16.72 -10.93 12.30
CA PRO A 159 -17.41 -10.26 11.22
C PRO A 159 -17.05 -8.78 11.21
N GLU A 160 -16.94 -8.19 10.00
CA GLU A 160 -16.59 -6.76 9.85
C GLU A 160 -17.48 -5.84 10.72
N ASP A 161 -18.70 -6.27 11.00
CA ASP A 161 -19.66 -5.59 11.86
C ASP A 161 -19.28 -5.60 13.35
N ALA A 162 -18.56 -6.58 13.83
CA ALA A 162 -18.20 -6.69 15.26
C ALA A 162 -17.14 -5.65 15.67
N THR A 163 -16.22 -5.27 14.76
CA THR A 163 -15.25 -4.21 15.00
C THR A 163 -15.87 -2.82 14.91
N PHE A 164 -16.90 -2.64 14.08
CA PHE A 164 -17.67 -1.39 13.99
C PHE A 164 -18.68 -1.24 15.13
N ALA A 165 -19.32 -2.31 15.57
CA ALA A 165 -20.25 -2.31 16.70
C ALA A 165 -19.53 -1.93 18.00
N TYR A 166 -18.33 -2.45 18.24
CA TYR A 166 -17.55 -2.11 19.43
C TYR A 166 -17.13 -0.64 19.49
N ALA A 167 -16.79 -0.03 18.34
CA ALA A 167 -16.43 1.38 18.24
C ALA A 167 -17.65 2.33 18.37
N HIS A 168 -18.86 1.85 18.10
CA HIS A 168 -20.08 2.65 18.17
C HIS A 168 -20.76 2.63 19.54
N GLU A 169 -20.65 1.55 20.30
CA GLU A 169 -21.24 1.45 21.65
C GLU A 169 -20.43 2.19 22.73
N HIS A 170 -19.13 2.43 22.50
CA HIS A 170 -18.22 3.03 23.52
C HIS A 170 -17.79 4.45 23.14
N LYS A 171 -18.70 5.27 22.64
CA LYS A 171 -18.44 6.68 22.23
C LYS A 171 -18.13 7.65 23.39
N GLY A 172 -17.99 7.15 24.62
CA GLY A 172 -17.82 7.95 25.83
C GLY A 172 -16.41 8.09 26.38
N ASP A 173 -15.57 7.06 26.34
CA ASP A 173 -14.37 7.02 27.17
C ASP A 173 -13.13 6.46 26.46
N MET A 174 -12.69 7.13 25.40
CA MET A 174 -11.43 6.76 24.70
C MET A 174 -10.17 7.10 25.54
N ALA A 175 -10.26 7.88 26.58
CA ALA A 175 -9.13 8.27 27.42
C ALA A 175 -8.75 7.20 28.46
N ASP A 176 -9.71 6.45 28.98
CA ASP A 176 -9.47 5.42 30.01
C ASP A 176 -8.98 4.07 29.44
N PHE A 177 -9.06 3.89 28.14
CA PHE A 177 -8.68 2.61 27.49
C PHE A 177 -7.19 2.50 27.15
N MET A 178 -6.41 3.57 27.31
CA MET A 178 -4.99 3.57 26.97
C MET A 178 -4.06 3.15 28.12
N ASP A 179 -4.58 2.94 29.32
CA ASP A 179 -3.75 2.69 30.52
C ASP A 179 -3.90 1.29 31.13
N SER A 180 -4.62 0.39 30.51
CA SER A 180 -4.73 -0.99 30.99
C SER A 180 -3.78 -1.92 30.20
N ASP A 181 -2.60 -2.15 30.76
CA ASP A 181 -1.74 -3.33 30.52
C ASP A 181 -2.43 -4.65 30.96
N GLU A 182 -3.75 -4.69 30.97
CA GLU A 182 -4.48 -5.88 31.33
C GLU A 182 -4.35 -6.91 30.20
N ASN A 183 -3.74 -8.02 30.53
CA ASN A 183 -3.71 -9.25 29.74
C ASN A 183 -5.06 -9.44 29.04
N ILE A 184 -5.04 -9.49 27.70
CA ILE A 184 -6.21 -9.84 26.90
C ILE A 184 -6.60 -11.24 27.28
N THR A 185 -7.48 -11.37 28.26
CA THR A 185 -8.12 -12.64 28.58
C THR A 185 -9.11 -12.91 27.46
N ALA A 186 -8.85 -13.94 26.66
CA ALA A 186 -9.74 -14.39 25.62
C ALA A 186 -11.10 -14.72 26.27
N ALA A 187 -12.19 -14.15 25.77
CA ALA A 187 -13.54 -14.55 26.16
C ALA A 187 -13.77 -16.04 25.82
N GLU A 188 -14.68 -16.71 26.52
CA GLU A 188 -15.00 -18.12 26.23
C GLU A 188 -15.26 -18.33 24.73
N GLY A 189 -14.59 -19.30 24.12
CA GLY A 189 -14.69 -19.61 22.68
C GLY A 189 -13.78 -18.75 21.79
N THR A 190 -12.80 -18.06 22.35
CA THR A 190 -11.78 -17.33 21.60
C THR A 190 -10.37 -17.71 22.10
N HIS A 191 -9.38 -17.62 21.21
CA HIS A 191 -7.98 -17.83 21.54
C HIS A 191 -7.10 -16.74 20.93
N VAL A 192 -5.89 -16.59 21.44
CA VAL A 192 -4.91 -15.62 20.93
C VAL A 192 -4.65 -15.86 19.45
N CYS A 193 -4.68 -14.81 18.65
CA CYS A 193 -4.46 -14.92 17.21
C CYS A 193 -3.09 -15.54 16.91
N PRO A 194 -3.03 -16.67 16.20
CA PRO A 194 -1.78 -17.37 15.93
C PRO A 194 -0.81 -16.58 15.06
N ASP A 195 -1.32 -15.72 14.16
CA ASP A 195 -0.50 -14.97 13.23
C ASP A 195 0.22 -13.78 13.88
N CYS A 196 -0.45 -13.07 14.77
CA CYS A 196 0.15 -11.93 15.44
C CYS A 196 0.58 -12.21 16.89
N GLY A 197 0.22 -13.37 17.47
CA GLY A 197 0.52 -13.70 18.85
C GLY A 197 -0.07 -12.71 19.85
N GLY A 198 -1.24 -12.13 19.54
CA GLY A 198 -1.88 -11.09 20.36
C GLY A 198 -1.38 -9.65 20.08
N ALA A 199 -0.33 -9.46 19.28
CA ALA A 199 0.25 -8.14 19.01
C ALA A 199 -0.66 -7.20 18.17
N ARG A 200 -1.76 -7.70 17.65
CA ARG A 200 -2.78 -6.96 16.86
C ARG A 200 -2.30 -6.38 15.52
N LEU A 201 -0.99 -6.28 15.32
CA LEU A 201 -0.36 -5.67 14.15
C LEU A 201 0.03 -6.72 13.11
N ASN A 202 0.10 -6.31 11.85
CA ASN A 202 0.57 -7.15 10.76
C ASN A 202 2.11 -7.36 10.81
N ALA A 203 2.61 -8.27 10.00
CA ALA A 203 4.04 -8.63 9.99
C ALA A 203 4.98 -7.50 9.52
N VAL A 204 4.45 -6.46 8.82
CA VAL A 204 5.26 -5.32 8.35
C VAL A 204 5.45 -4.29 9.46
N ALA A 205 4.46 -4.19 10.37
CA ALA A 205 4.47 -3.26 11.50
C ALA A 205 5.20 -3.82 12.73
N ARG A 206 5.42 -5.12 12.78
CA ARG A 206 6.20 -5.83 13.82
C ARG A 206 7.64 -6.04 13.37
#